data_504ebe9adce6049669a61ef85463c781
#
_entry.id   504ebe9adce6049669a61ef85463c781
#
_cell.length_a   1.000
_cell.length_b   1.000
_cell.length_c   1.000
_cell.angle_alpha   90.00
_cell.angle_beta   90.00
_cell.angle_gamma   90.00
#
_symmetry.space_group_name_H-M   'P 1'
#
loop_
_entity.id
_entity.type
_entity.pdbx_description
1 polymer ?
#
loop_
_entity_poly.entity_id
_entity_poly.type
_entity_poly.pdbx_seq_one_letter_code
_entity_poly.pdbx_strand_id
1 'polypeptide(L)'
;CFLYWHPLQPEPPITAFVPAALAGLIGRIYAARGRKSTIETTGTASPRRDAVLHARFDAARRVGRIEIESIGPASIDAVRSGLTVMETAAHAAVIFVDLPIDDPGCAGLAERLLDEGCRLAGIGPRFRRTAEGAEDVLRLQRVLSPVDEAGIVVEGDLGHELASVILGRD
;
A
#
# COMPACT_ATOMS: atom_id res chain seq x y z
N CYS A 1 -4.37 6.64 -12.62
CA CYS A 1 -3.33 6.31 -13.59
C CYS A 1 -2.62 5.03 -13.15
N PHE A 2 -2.80 3.94 -13.88
CA PHE A 2 -2.05 2.70 -13.65
C PHE A 2 -0.70 2.84 -14.32
N LEU A 3 0.39 2.93 -13.54
CA LEU A 3 1.73 2.85 -14.04
C LEU A 3 2.08 1.37 -14.26
N TYR A 4 2.09 0.95 -15.52
CA TYR A 4 2.69 -0.33 -15.89
C TYR A 4 4.21 -0.15 -15.89
N TRP A 5 4.88 -0.85 -14.99
CA TRP A 5 6.32 -0.82 -14.87
C TRP A 5 6.89 -2.19 -15.20
N HIS A 6 7.73 -2.26 -16.24
CA HIS A 6 8.44 -3.49 -16.58
C HIS A 6 9.92 -3.32 -16.25
N PRO A 7 10.48 -4.15 -15.37
CA PRO A 7 11.89 -4.04 -15.02
C PRO A 7 12.77 -4.42 -16.21
N LEU A 8 13.81 -3.61 -16.46
CA LEU A 8 14.81 -3.89 -17.52
C LEU A 8 15.74 -5.04 -17.16
N GLN A 9 15.76 -5.46 -15.91
CA GLN A 9 16.55 -6.58 -15.40
C GLN A 9 15.69 -7.46 -14.50
N PRO A 10 15.95 -8.77 -14.41
CA PRO A 10 15.27 -9.64 -13.47
C PRO A 10 15.38 -9.12 -12.03
N GLU A 11 14.25 -9.00 -11.37
CA GLU A 11 14.23 -8.62 -9.96
C GLU A 11 14.46 -9.85 -9.06
N PRO A 12 15.12 -9.69 -7.91
CA PRO A 12 15.28 -10.78 -6.96
C PRO A 12 13.92 -11.26 -6.45
N PRO A 13 13.79 -12.54 -6.07
CA PRO A 13 12.58 -13.04 -5.42
C PRO A 13 12.22 -12.21 -4.20
N ILE A 14 10.93 -12.13 -3.88
CA ILE A 14 10.43 -11.43 -2.71
C ILE A 14 9.53 -12.32 -1.86
N THR A 15 9.60 -12.17 -0.55
CA THR A 15 8.55 -12.63 0.36
C THR A 15 7.67 -11.43 0.69
N ALA A 16 6.38 -11.50 0.37
CA ALA A 16 5.43 -10.43 0.60
C ALA A 16 4.42 -10.84 1.67
N PHE A 17 4.31 -10.05 2.73
CA PHE A 17 3.35 -10.25 3.82
C PHE A 17 2.12 -9.37 3.58
N VAL A 18 0.99 -9.99 3.25
CA VAL A 18 -0.24 -9.28 2.88
C VAL A 18 -1.48 -9.90 3.51
N PRO A 19 -2.55 -9.14 3.72
CA PRO A 19 -3.83 -9.69 4.19
C PRO A 19 -4.31 -10.84 3.31
N ALA A 20 -4.93 -11.85 3.91
CA ALA A 20 -5.43 -13.04 3.21
C ALA A 20 -6.37 -12.68 2.04
N ALA A 21 -7.23 -11.68 2.21
CA ALA A 21 -8.12 -11.18 1.17
C ALA A 21 -7.40 -10.65 -0.08
N LEU A 22 -6.16 -10.17 0.05
CA LEU A 22 -5.38 -9.59 -1.03
C LEU A 22 -4.35 -10.57 -1.63
N ALA A 23 -4.10 -11.71 -0.99
CA ALA A 23 -3.02 -12.64 -1.33
C ALA A 23 -3.05 -13.10 -2.80
N GLY A 24 -4.22 -13.51 -3.29
CA GLY A 24 -4.40 -13.96 -4.66
C GLY A 24 -4.11 -12.86 -5.69
N LEU A 25 -4.65 -11.66 -5.46
CA LEU A 25 -4.44 -10.51 -6.34
C LEU A 25 -2.99 -10.07 -6.38
N ILE A 26 -2.34 -9.94 -5.21
CA ILE A 26 -0.94 -9.54 -5.10
C ILE A 26 -0.01 -10.58 -5.78
N GLY A 27 -0.29 -11.88 -5.62
CA GLY A 27 0.44 -12.94 -6.30
C GLY A 27 0.36 -12.82 -7.82
N ARG A 28 -0.82 -12.52 -8.38
CA ARG A 28 -1.00 -12.30 -9.81
C ARG A 28 -0.29 -11.03 -10.31
N ILE A 29 -0.27 -9.96 -9.52
CA ILE A 29 0.48 -8.74 -9.88
C ILE A 29 1.97 -9.06 -10.00
N TYR A 30 2.56 -9.78 -9.05
CA TYR A 30 3.97 -10.16 -9.14
C TYR A 30 4.23 -11.11 -10.31
N ALA A 31 3.35 -12.09 -10.54
CA ALA A 31 3.47 -13.02 -11.67
C ALA A 31 3.40 -12.28 -13.02
N ALA A 32 2.48 -11.33 -13.18
CA ALA A 32 2.36 -10.50 -14.39
C ALA A 32 3.61 -9.64 -14.64
N ARG A 33 4.34 -9.28 -13.57
CA ARG A 33 5.63 -8.58 -13.65
C ARG A 33 6.82 -9.50 -13.91
N GLY A 34 6.62 -10.83 -13.94
CA GLY A 34 7.70 -11.82 -14.07
C GLY A 34 8.58 -11.95 -12.83
N ARG A 35 8.14 -11.41 -11.67
CA ARG A 35 8.88 -11.51 -10.41
C ARG A 35 8.44 -12.73 -9.61
N LYS A 36 9.39 -13.56 -9.19
CA LYS A 36 9.12 -14.67 -8.27
C LYS A 36 8.74 -14.10 -6.89
N SER A 37 7.61 -14.55 -6.35
CA SER A 37 7.14 -14.11 -5.03
C SER A 37 6.65 -15.29 -4.20
N THR A 38 6.91 -15.21 -2.90
CA THR A 38 6.24 -16.02 -1.86
C THR A 38 5.26 -15.10 -1.16
N ILE A 39 3.98 -15.48 -1.12
CA ILE A 39 2.94 -14.69 -0.47
C ILE A 39 2.64 -15.33 0.88
N GLU A 40 2.87 -14.56 1.94
CA GLU A 40 2.59 -14.92 3.32
C GLU A 40 1.42 -14.08 3.83
N THR A 41 0.42 -14.73 4.44
CA THR A 41 -0.78 -14.05 4.95
C THR A 41 -0.73 -13.87 6.47
N THR A 42 0.29 -14.39 7.10
CA THR A 42 0.53 -14.28 8.53
C THR A 42 1.95 -13.81 8.78
N GLY A 43 2.11 -12.99 9.78
CA GLY A 43 3.39 -12.50 10.22
C GLY A 43 3.19 -11.61 11.44
N THR A 44 4.22 -11.42 12.21
CA THR A 44 4.13 -10.62 13.43
C THR A 44 5.24 -9.58 13.43
N ALA A 45 4.87 -8.32 13.64
CA ALA A 45 5.81 -7.25 13.85
C ALA A 45 6.71 -7.59 15.06
N SER A 46 7.98 -7.26 14.98
CA SER A 46 8.88 -7.45 16.08
C SER A 46 8.43 -6.61 17.29
N PRO A 47 8.20 -7.19 18.46
CA PRO A 47 7.79 -6.43 19.65
C PRO A 47 8.85 -5.46 20.17
N ARG A 48 10.09 -5.59 19.69
CA ARG A 48 11.24 -4.75 20.08
C ARG A 48 11.55 -3.67 19.04
N ARG A 49 10.79 -3.61 17.93
CA ARG A 49 11.01 -2.63 16.88
C ARG A 49 10.14 -1.40 17.11
N ASP A 50 10.72 -0.24 17.05
CA ASP A 50 9.98 1.02 17.12
C ASP A 50 9.21 1.24 15.82
N ALA A 51 8.03 1.83 15.95
CA ALA A 51 7.28 2.31 14.81
C ALA A 51 7.94 3.59 14.28
N VAL A 52 8.42 3.57 13.03
CA VAL A 52 8.96 4.75 12.36
C VAL A 52 8.11 5.02 11.13
N LEU A 53 7.60 6.23 11.04
CA LEU A 53 6.83 6.68 9.89
C LEU A 53 7.12 8.13 9.55
N HIS A 54 6.95 8.48 8.28
CA HIS A 54 7.07 9.82 7.75
C HIS A 54 5.75 10.25 7.13
N ALA A 55 5.23 11.39 7.56
CA ALA A 55 3.98 11.93 7.07
C ALA A 55 4.24 13.21 6.26
N ARG A 56 3.67 13.30 5.05
CA ARG A 56 3.81 14.44 4.14
C ARG A 56 2.46 14.82 3.56
N PHE A 57 2.25 16.11 3.33
CA PHE A 57 1.03 16.63 2.71
C PHE A 57 1.37 17.58 1.57
N ASP A 58 0.85 17.29 0.38
CA ASP A 58 0.88 18.19 -0.78
C ASP A 58 -0.41 19.01 -0.81
N ALA A 59 -0.32 20.26 -0.36
CA ALA A 59 -1.46 21.15 -0.26
C ALA A 59 -2.05 21.51 -1.64
N ALA A 60 -1.23 21.60 -2.69
CA ALA A 60 -1.69 21.95 -4.03
C ALA A 60 -2.57 20.85 -4.64
N ARG A 61 -2.24 19.57 -4.35
CA ARG A 61 -2.99 18.41 -4.81
C ARG A 61 -3.97 17.89 -3.78
N ARG A 62 -3.89 18.34 -2.55
CA ARG A 62 -4.63 17.83 -1.38
C ARG A 62 -4.37 16.33 -1.15
N VAL A 63 -3.13 15.90 -1.34
CA VAL A 63 -2.71 14.51 -1.22
C VAL A 63 -1.86 14.33 0.03
N GLY A 64 -2.32 13.49 0.94
CA GLY A 64 -1.55 13.00 2.08
C GLY A 64 -0.75 11.74 1.73
N ARG A 65 0.39 11.57 2.38
CA ARG A 65 1.16 10.32 2.31
C ARG A 65 1.77 10.02 3.69
N ILE A 66 1.59 8.79 4.13
CA ILE A 66 2.21 8.21 5.31
C ILE A 66 3.10 7.06 4.82
N GLU A 67 4.40 7.21 4.94
CA GLU A 67 5.39 6.20 4.60
C GLU A 67 5.86 5.52 5.87
N ILE A 68 5.66 4.21 5.98
CA ILE A 68 6.10 3.43 7.13
C ILE A 68 7.48 2.87 6.83
N GLU A 69 8.45 3.25 7.63
CA GLU A 69 9.82 2.76 7.52
C GLU A 69 10.00 1.46 8.31
N SER A 70 9.38 1.37 9.49
CA SER A 70 9.48 0.19 10.34
C SER A 70 8.17 -0.06 11.07
N ILE A 71 7.73 -1.32 11.07
CA ILE A 71 6.49 -1.74 11.74
C ILE A 71 6.81 -2.23 13.15
N GLY A 72 6.20 -1.57 14.13
CA GLY A 72 6.27 -1.92 15.54
C GLY A 72 4.89 -1.91 16.21
N PRO A 73 4.80 -2.22 17.50
CA PRO A 73 3.53 -2.30 18.22
C PRO A 73 2.68 -1.02 18.16
N ALA A 74 3.32 0.15 18.11
CA ALA A 74 2.64 1.45 18.06
C ALA A 74 2.26 1.90 16.64
N SER A 75 2.57 1.13 15.58
CA SER A 75 2.37 1.56 14.20
C SER A 75 0.92 1.90 13.88
N ILE A 76 -0.05 1.12 14.36
CA ILE A 76 -1.46 1.38 14.06
C ILE A 76 -1.91 2.72 14.65
N ASP A 77 -1.54 3.04 15.88
CA ASP A 77 -1.95 4.27 16.54
C ASP A 77 -1.26 5.50 15.93
N ALA A 78 0.00 5.34 15.52
CA ALA A 78 0.74 6.38 14.81
C ALA A 78 0.11 6.68 13.43
N VAL A 79 -0.28 5.66 12.66
CA VAL A 79 -0.97 5.83 11.37
C VAL A 79 -2.33 6.48 11.58
N ARG A 80 -3.14 6.03 12.54
CA ARG A 80 -4.44 6.65 12.87
C ARG A 80 -4.31 8.13 13.18
N SER A 81 -3.32 8.49 13.98
CA SER A 81 -3.04 9.90 14.31
C SER A 81 -2.71 10.71 13.06
N GLY A 82 -1.86 10.16 12.17
CA GLY A 82 -1.52 10.79 10.90
C GLY A 82 -2.73 10.95 9.97
N LEU A 83 -3.56 9.91 9.83
CA LEU A 83 -4.81 9.96 9.07
C LEU A 83 -5.73 11.06 9.60
N THR A 84 -5.99 11.07 10.91
CA THR A 84 -6.87 12.07 11.54
C THR A 84 -6.39 13.50 11.28
N VAL A 85 -5.09 13.77 11.43
CA VAL A 85 -4.53 15.11 11.16
C VAL A 85 -4.72 15.52 9.70
N MET A 86 -4.46 14.59 8.75
CA MET A 86 -4.62 14.90 7.33
C MET A 86 -6.07 15.08 6.91
N GLU A 87 -7.00 14.36 7.53
CA GLU A 87 -8.44 14.50 7.30
C GLU A 87 -8.97 15.83 7.83
N THR A 88 -8.70 16.12 9.10
CA THR A 88 -9.36 17.21 9.82
C THR A 88 -8.67 18.56 9.64
N ALA A 89 -7.34 18.60 9.77
CA ALA A 89 -6.58 19.84 9.72
C ALA A 89 -6.09 20.20 8.31
N ALA A 90 -5.69 19.20 7.53
CA ALA A 90 -5.16 19.42 6.17
C ALA A 90 -6.22 19.33 5.07
N HIS A 91 -7.43 18.82 5.37
CA HIS A 91 -8.51 18.61 4.40
C HIS A 91 -8.05 17.85 3.14
N ALA A 92 -7.35 16.76 3.34
CA ALA A 92 -6.87 15.91 2.27
C ALA A 92 -8.03 15.41 1.39
N ALA A 93 -7.79 15.23 0.10
CA ALA A 93 -8.72 14.58 -0.82
C ALA A 93 -8.49 13.07 -0.85
N VAL A 94 -7.24 12.67 -0.72
CA VAL A 94 -6.82 11.28 -0.62
C VAL A 94 -5.57 11.19 0.26
N ILE A 95 -5.47 10.11 1.04
CA ILE A 95 -4.29 9.81 1.84
C ILE A 95 -3.79 8.42 1.43
N PHE A 96 -2.53 8.33 1.04
CA PHE A 96 -1.85 7.07 0.79
C PHE A 96 -1.08 6.64 2.03
N VAL A 97 -1.13 5.33 2.32
CA VAL A 97 -0.33 4.69 3.36
C VAL A 97 0.53 3.63 2.69
N ASP A 98 1.84 3.81 2.73
CA ASP A 98 2.84 2.92 2.15
C ASP A 98 3.45 2.05 3.24
N LEU A 99 3.23 0.73 3.15
CA LEU A 99 3.75 -0.26 4.09
C LEU A 99 4.88 -1.07 3.44
N PRO A 100 6.00 -1.34 4.14
CA PRO A 100 7.03 -2.26 3.66
C PRO A 100 6.43 -3.66 3.51
N ILE A 101 6.28 -4.13 2.26
CA ILE A 101 5.54 -5.35 1.97
C ILE A 101 6.30 -6.61 2.41
N ASP A 102 7.60 -6.52 2.58
CA ASP A 102 8.51 -7.57 3.04
C ASP A 102 8.67 -7.63 4.57
N ASP A 103 8.06 -6.68 5.30
CA ASP A 103 8.05 -6.72 6.77
C ASP A 103 6.96 -7.70 7.26
N PRO A 104 7.30 -8.66 8.14
CA PRO A 104 6.31 -9.61 8.68
C PRO A 104 5.11 -8.97 9.38
N GLY A 105 5.24 -7.73 9.87
CA GLY A 105 4.13 -6.97 10.46
C GLY A 105 3.16 -6.38 9.43
N CYS A 106 3.51 -6.38 8.14
CA CYS A 106 2.72 -5.72 7.08
C CYS A 106 1.31 -6.32 6.97
N ALA A 107 1.17 -7.65 6.95
CA ALA A 107 -0.14 -8.29 6.82
C ALA A 107 -1.11 -7.84 7.92
N GLY A 108 -0.72 -7.92 9.18
CA GLY A 108 -1.59 -7.57 10.30
C GLY A 108 -1.88 -6.05 10.40
N LEU A 109 -0.91 -5.20 10.06
CA LEU A 109 -1.14 -3.75 10.02
C LEU A 109 -2.08 -3.35 8.88
N ALA A 110 -1.87 -3.93 7.69
CA ALA A 110 -2.73 -3.69 6.53
C ALA A 110 -4.16 -4.15 6.76
N GLU A 111 -4.37 -5.33 7.37
CA GLU A 111 -5.70 -5.85 7.71
C GLU A 111 -6.47 -4.86 8.59
N ARG A 112 -5.85 -4.36 9.67
CA ARG A 112 -6.46 -3.35 10.53
C ARG A 112 -6.82 -2.06 9.80
N LEU A 113 -5.95 -1.60 8.89
CA LEU A 113 -6.22 -0.38 8.11
C LEU A 113 -7.36 -0.59 7.10
N LEU A 114 -7.49 -1.79 6.53
CA LEU A 114 -8.62 -2.15 5.67
C LEU A 114 -9.94 -2.15 6.47
N ASP A 115 -9.96 -2.75 7.66
CA ASP A 115 -11.11 -2.74 8.57
C ASP A 115 -11.53 -1.32 8.96
N GLU A 116 -10.60 -0.39 8.98
CA GLU A 116 -10.82 1.03 9.29
C GLU A 116 -11.16 1.88 8.06
N GLY A 117 -11.45 1.25 6.93
CA GLY A 117 -11.94 1.92 5.72
C GLY A 117 -10.85 2.39 4.76
N CYS A 118 -9.59 2.02 4.97
CA CYS A 118 -8.61 2.09 3.90
C CYS A 118 -8.92 1.04 2.82
N ARG A 119 -8.46 1.26 1.60
CA ARG A 119 -8.60 0.31 0.49
C ARG A 119 -7.26 0.08 -0.17
N LEU A 120 -7.11 -1.03 -0.88
CA LEU A 120 -5.93 -1.25 -1.71
C LEU A 120 -5.81 -0.14 -2.77
N ALA A 121 -4.62 0.42 -2.93
CA ALA A 121 -4.28 1.28 -4.06
C ALA A 121 -3.31 0.57 -5.03
N GLY A 122 -2.67 -0.50 -4.59
CA GLY A 122 -1.79 -1.31 -5.41
C GLY A 122 -0.46 -1.65 -4.73
N ILE A 123 0.50 -2.07 -5.55
CA ILE A 123 1.90 -2.23 -5.14
C ILE A 123 2.71 -1.09 -5.73
N GLY A 124 3.54 -0.45 -4.91
CA GLY A 124 4.54 0.53 -5.36
C GLY A 124 5.90 -0.16 -5.51
N PRO A 125 6.26 -0.60 -6.74
CA PRO A 125 7.52 -1.28 -6.96
C PRO A 125 8.69 -0.35 -6.68
N ARG A 126 9.60 -0.76 -5.79
CA ARG A 126 10.80 0.01 -5.44
C ARG A 126 10.53 1.46 -5.01
N PHE A 127 9.34 1.71 -4.43
CA PHE A 127 8.95 3.06 -4.03
C PHE A 127 9.65 3.52 -2.76
N ARG A 128 10.09 2.59 -1.93
CA ARG A 128 10.86 2.89 -0.73
C ARG A 128 12.35 2.73 -0.99
N ARG A 129 13.13 3.78 -0.72
CA ARG A 129 14.58 3.72 -0.74
C ARG A 129 15.12 3.45 0.65
N THR A 130 15.99 2.45 0.78
CA THR A 130 16.68 2.10 2.01
C THR A 130 18.20 2.12 1.76
N ALA A 131 18.98 1.99 2.81
CA ALA A 131 20.44 1.88 2.69
C ALA A 131 20.87 0.63 1.89
N GLU A 132 20.03 -0.41 1.91
CA GLU A 132 20.27 -1.70 1.23
C GLU A 132 19.75 -1.72 -0.22
N GLY A 133 19.03 -0.69 -0.64
CA GLY A 133 18.49 -0.60 -1.99
C GLY A 133 17.10 0.03 -2.05
N ALA A 134 16.28 -0.45 -2.98
CA ALA A 134 14.91 0.00 -3.13
C ALA A 134 13.95 -1.18 -2.96
N GLU A 135 12.92 -0.99 -2.15
CA GLU A 135 11.97 -2.00 -1.73
C GLU A 135 10.56 -1.70 -2.24
N ASP A 136 9.76 -2.75 -2.39
CA ASP A 136 8.36 -2.64 -2.77
C ASP A 136 7.54 -2.22 -1.55
N VAL A 137 6.43 -1.52 -1.81
CA VAL A 137 5.46 -1.18 -0.77
C VAL A 137 4.07 -1.68 -1.14
N LEU A 138 3.33 -2.14 -0.14
CA LEU A 138 1.90 -2.28 -0.24
C LEU A 138 1.30 -0.90 -0.01
N ARG A 139 0.62 -0.36 -1.01
CA ARG A 139 -0.03 0.93 -0.91
C ARG A 139 -1.50 0.76 -0.62
N LEU A 140 -1.93 1.31 0.50
CA LEU A 140 -3.32 1.52 0.82
C LEU A 140 -3.70 2.98 0.58
N GLN A 141 -5.00 3.26 0.45
CA GLN A 141 -5.53 4.61 0.31
C GLN A 141 -6.78 4.82 1.15
N ARG A 142 -6.97 6.06 1.61
CA ARG A 142 -8.24 6.54 2.14
C ARG A 142 -8.70 7.70 1.27
N VAL A 143 -9.79 7.49 0.54
CA VAL A 143 -10.37 8.49 -0.37
C VAL A 143 -11.42 9.28 0.39
N LEU A 144 -11.26 10.60 0.43
CA LEU A 144 -12.09 11.54 1.21
C LEU A 144 -12.89 12.49 0.31
N SER A 145 -12.62 12.48 -0.98
CA SER A 145 -13.37 13.25 -1.98
C SER A 145 -13.92 12.31 -3.05
N PRO A 146 -15.07 12.63 -3.67
CA PRO A 146 -15.59 11.84 -4.79
C PRO A 146 -14.54 11.64 -5.88
N VAL A 147 -14.49 10.45 -6.45
CA VAL A 147 -13.63 10.11 -7.59
C VAL A 147 -14.46 10.21 -8.85
N ASP A 148 -13.97 10.94 -9.86
CA ASP A 148 -14.54 10.91 -11.19
C ASP A 148 -14.08 9.62 -11.90
N GLU A 149 -14.97 8.65 -11.93
CA GLU A 149 -14.69 7.32 -12.50
C GLU A 149 -14.86 7.31 -14.03
N ALA A 150 -15.55 8.29 -14.62
CA ALA A 150 -15.85 8.31 -16.04
C ALA A 150 -14.59 8.42 -16.92
N GLY A 151 -13.51 8.98 -16.37
CA GLY A 151 -12.21 9.08 -17.05
C GLY A 151 -11.28 7.89 -16.84
N ILE A 152 -11.70 6.85 -16.11
CA ILE A 152 -10.84 5.70 -15.80
C ILE A 152 -11.00 4.66 -16.92
N VAL A 153 -9.98 4.52 -17.75
CA VAL A 153 -9.90 3.45 -18.76
C VAL A 153 -9.05 2.32 -18.18
N VAL A 154 -9.58 1.10 -18.23
CA VAL A 154 -8.95 -0.10 -17.69
C VAL A 154 -8.80 -1.14 -18.81
N GLU A 155 -7.64 -1.77 -18.89
CA GLU A 155 -7.35 -2.80 -19.89
C GLU A 155 -7.00 -4.12 -19.21
N GLY A 156 -7.51 -5.22 -19.78
CA GLY A 156 -7.25 -6.60 -19.37
C GLY A 156 -7.91 -7.00 -18.04
N ASP A 157 -8.02 -8.31 -17.83
CA ASP A 157 -8.76 -8.89 -16.69
C ASP A 157 -8.16 -8.46 -15.34
N LEU A 158 -6.84 -8.48 -15.21
CA LEU A 158 -6.16 -8.05 -13.99
C LEU A 158 -6.38 -6.56 -13.70
N GLY A 159 -6.42 -5.74 -14.77
CA GLY A 159 -6.73 -4.31 -14.64
C GLY A 159 -8.15 -4.08 -14.14
N HIS A 160 -9.14 -4.80 -14.67
CA HIS A 160 -10.53 -4.70 -14.23
C HIS A 160 -10.71 -5.17 -12.78
N GLU A 161 -10.07 -6.27 -12.39
CA GLU A 161 -10.09 -6.75 -11.01
C GLU A 161 -9.46 -5.73 -10.05
N LEU A 162 -8.30 -5.19 -10.41
CA LEU A 162 -7.65 -4.13 -9.63
C LEU A 162 -8.56 -2.90 -9.47
N ALA A 163 -9.20 -2.46 -10.56
CA ALA A 163 -10.10 -1.33 -10.51
C ALA A 163 -11.30 -1.59 -9.59
N SER A 164 -11.88 -2.81 -9.62
CA SER A 164 -12.97 -3.21 -8.72
C SER A 164 -12.56 -3.07 -7.25
N VAL A 165 -11.45 -3.70 -6.88
CA VAL A 165 -10.92 -3.66 -5.50
C VAL A 165 -10.56 -2.24 -5.05
N ILE A 166 -9.90 -1.45 -5.92
CA ILE A 166 -9.48 -0.07 -5.61
C ILE A 166 -10.67 0.87 -5.42
N LEU A 167 -11.72 0.70 -6.23
CA LEU A 167 -12.94 1.50 -6.20
C LEU A 167 -13.97 0.98 -5.19
N GLY A 168 -13.75 -0.22 -4.63
CA GLY A 168 -14.66 -0.86 -3.67
C GLY A 168 -16.00 -1.24 -4.30
N ARG A 169 -15.95 -1.86 -5.46
CA ARG A 169 -17.12 -2.33 -6.23
C ARG A 169 -17.38 -3.83 -6.03
N ASP A 170 -16.97 -4.39 -4.89
CA ASP A 170 -17.20 -5.80 -4.53
C ASP A 170 -18.65 -6.08 -4.15
#